data_f2ebaf418d32cb778002831938b637da
#
_entry.id   f2ebaf418d32cb778002831938b637da
#
_cell.length_a   1.000
_cell.length_b   1.000
_cell.length_c   1.000
_cell.angle_alpha   90.00
_cell.angle_beta   90.00
_cell.angle_gamma   90.00
#
_symmetry.space_group_name_H-M   'P 1'
#
loop_
_entity.id
_entity.type
_entity.pdbx_description
1 polymer ?
#
loop_
_entity_poly.entity_id
_entity_poly.type
_entity_poly.pdbx_seq_one_letter_code
_entity_poly.pdbx_strand_id
1 'polypeptide(L)'
;MNKGLALVCSEITDDLSGVEIKETETEDPTGNEVLIKVKAASVNFPDLLMTQGKYQHKPELPFVLGMEGSGVIQKTGNIVKDLKEGDEVTFGSWGTGAFSEFIKVPEQGVKLKPKSLDFAQAASFQTAYLTAYVSLVRRGYLNKGESVLVHGATGGVGMAAVQLAKHLDSKVIATGTS
;
A
#
# COMPACT_ATOMS: atom_id res chain seq x y z
N MET A 1 0.70 -11.10 -22.19
CA MET A 1 1.19 -9.77 -21.77
C MET A 1 0.00 -8.84 -21.63
N ASN A 2 -0.07 -8.11 -20.54
CA ASN A 2 -1.19 -7.22 -20.20
C ASN A 2 -0.68 -5.78 -20.32
N LYS A 3 -1.24 -5.03 -21.27
CA LYS A 3 -0.88 -3.62 -21.50
C LYS A 3 -1.75 -2.72 -20.66
N GLY A 4 -1.16 -1.70 -20.07
CA GLY A 4 -1.86 -0.71 -19.26
C GLY A 4 -0.99 0.50 -18.94
N LEU A 5 -1.62 1.54 -18.41
CA LEU A 5 -0.93 2.75 -17.97
C LEU A 5 -0.32 2.54 -16.58
N ALA A 6 0.83 3.16 -16.36
CA ALA A 6 1.49 3.21 -15.06
C ALA A 6 2.15 4.58 -14.83
N LEU A 7 2.27 4.97 -13.57
CA LEU A 7 3.03 6.14 -13.15
C LEU A 7 4.49 5.73 -12.91
N VAL A 8 5.38 6.15 -13.80
CA VAL A 8 6.77 5.71 -13.85
C VAL A 8 7.71 6.83 -13.42
N CYS A 9 8.59 6.55 -12.47
CA CYS A 9 9.73 7.38 -12.14
C CYS A 9 10.93 6.96 -13.00
N SER A 10 11.35 7.85 -13.89
CA SER A 10 12.48 7.62 -14.82
C SER A 10 13.75 8.36 -14.38
N GLU A 11 13.60 9.36 -13.51
CA GLU A 11 14.71 10.15 -12.96
C GLU A 11 14.36 10.62 -11.53
N ILE A 12 15.36 10.69 -10.67
CA ILE A 12 15.22 11.24 -9.31
C ILE A 12 15.29 12.76 -9.38
N THR A 13 14.19 13.42 -8.96
CA THR A 13 14.09 14.89 -8.95
C THR A 13 13.34 15.36 -7.71
N ASP A 14 13.57 16.61 -7.28
CA ASP A 14 12.86 17.16 -6.11
C ASP A 14 11.44 17.66 -6.43
N ASP A 15 11.13 17.89 -7.72
CA ASP A 15 9.90 18.54 -8.21
C ASP A 15 8.96 17.62 -8.98
N LEU A 16 9.19 16.31 -8.95
CA LEU A 16 8.44 15.30 -9.69
C LEU A 16 8.56 15.35 -11.22
N SER A 17 9.44 16.18 -11.79
CA SER A 17 9.64 16.27 -13.26
C SER A 17 10.13 14.96 -13.88
N GLY A 18 10.74 14.06 -13.08
CA GLY A 18 11.16 12.72 -13.48
C GLY A 18 10.04 11.67 -13.47
N VAL A 19 8.78 12.07 -13.18
CA VAL A 19 7.63 11.17 -13.06
C VAL A 19 6.64 11.42 -14.20
N GLU A 20 6.26 10.37 -14.91
CA GLU A 20 5.36 10.45 -16.05
C GLU A 20 4.43 9.22 -16.15
N ILE A 21 3.28 9.40 -16.81
CA ILE A 21 2.38 8.29 -17.13
C ILE A 21 2.86 7.67 -18.45
N LYS A 22 3.13 6.35 -18.41
CA LYS A 22 3.56 5.56 -19.56
C LYS A 22 2.70 4.32 -19.74
N GLU A 23 2.59 3.86 -20.99
CA GLU A 23 2.13 2.51 -21.27
C GLU A 23 3.23 1.51 -20.85
N THR A 24 2.84 0.50 -20.07
CA THR A 24 3.73 -0.57 -19.61
C THR A 24 3.12 -1.93 -19.94
N GLU A 25 3.97 -2.94 -19.99
CA GLU A 25 3.56 -4.33 -20.19
C GLU A 25 3.85 -5.14 -18.92
N THR A 26 2.83 -5.83 -18.43
CA THR A 26 2.96 -6.76 -17.31
C THR A 26 2.83 -8.18 -17.84
N GLU A 27 3.84 -8.99 -17.60
CA GLU A 27 3.85 -10.41 -17.99
C GLU A 27 2.80 -11.21 -17.23
N ASP A 28 2.45 -12.40 -17.75
CA ASP A 28 1.61 -13.33 -17.02
C ASP A 28 2.32 -13.86 -15.76
N PRO A 29 1.57 -14.11 -14.68
CA PRO A 29 2.15 -14.56 -13.42
C PRO A 29 2.68 -15.98 -13.54
N THR A 30 3.77 -16.27 -12.85
CA THR A 30 4.39 -17.58 -12.75
C THR A 30 4.54 -18.00 -11.29
N GLY A 31 4.71 -19.27 -11.05
CA GLY A 31 4.96 -19.78 -9.70
C GLY A 31 3.88 -19.34 -8.70
N ASN A 32 4.27 -18.60 -7.66
CA ASN A 32 3.42 -18.12 -6.59
C ASN A 32 2.91 -16.68 -6.79
N GLU A 33 3.02 -16.14 -8.00
CA GLU A 33 2.55 -14.79 -8.31
C GLU A 33 1.08 -14.77 -8.69
N VAL A 34 0.43 -13.64 -8.46
CA VAL A 34 -0.89 -13.32 -9.01
C VAL A 34 -0.82 -12.04 -9.84
N LEU A 35 -1.56 -11.99 -10.93
CA LEU A 35 -1.76 -10.78 -11.73
C LEU A 35 -3.04 -10.10 -11.26
N ILE A 36 -2.94 -8.87 -10.84
CA ILE A 36 -4.06 -8.08 -10.33
C ILE A 36 -4.35 -6.93 -11.30
N LYS A 37 -5.62 -6.78 -11.70
CA LYS A 37 -6.13 -5.55 -12.30
C LYS A 37 -6.45 -4.56 -11.17
N VAL A 38 -5.64 -3.52 -11.05
CA VAL A 38 -5.78 -2.53 -9.98
C VAL A 38 -7.06 -1.72 -10.14
N LYS A 39 -7.77 -1.51 -9.06
CA LYS A 39 -8.99 -0.69 -8.98
C LYS A 39 -8.78 0.60 -8.20
N ALA A 40 -7.90 0.55 -7.20
CA ALA A 40 -7.49 1.71 -6.41
C ALA A 40 -6.08 1.48 -5.86
N ALA A 41 -5.33 2.55 -5.70
CA ALA A 41 -4.03 2.55 -5.04
C ALA A 41 -3.95 3.77 -4.10
N SER A 42 -3.23 3.62 -2.99
CA SER A 42 -3.09 4.67 -1.98
C SER A 42 -1.77 5.40 -2.18
N VAL A 43 -1.81 6.73 -2.14
CA VAL A 43 -0.60 7.56 -2.13
C VAL A 43 -0.08 7.66 -0.71
N ASN A 44 1.17 7.28 -0.51
CA ASN A 44 1.87 7.33 0.76
C ASN A 44 3.06 8.29 0.70
N PHE A 45 3.46 8.85 1.84
CA PHE A 45 4.62 9.74 1.91
C PHE A 45 5.93 9.11 1.39
N PRO A 46 6.20 7.80 1.62
CA PRO A 46 7.33 7.12 1.00
C PRO A 46 7.34 7.15 -0.54
N ASP A 47 6.19 7.16 -1.23
CA ASP A 47 6.15 7.24 -2.69
C ASP A 47 6.82 8.54 -3.16
N LEU A 48 6.51 9.67 -2.51
CA LEU A 48 7.16 10.95 -2.78
C LEU A 48 8.66 10.92 -2.44
N LEU A 49 9.02 10.34 -1.29
CA LEU A 49 10.43 10.26 -0.89
C LEU A 49 11.27 9.39 -1.85
N MET A 50 10.68 8.37 -2.45
CA MET A 50 11.35 7.53 -3.46
C MET A 50 11.66 8.32 -4.72
N THR A 51 10.76 9.18 -5.21
CA THR A 51 11.04 10.02 -6.39
C THR A 51 12.15 11.04 -6.15
N GLN A 52 12.41 11.37 -4.90
CA GLN A 52 13.46 12.29 -4.46
C GLN A 52 14.76 11.59 -4.02
N GLY A 53 14.81 10.25 -4.08
CA GLY A 53 15.95 9.47 -3.59
C GLY A 53 16.18 9.56 -2.07
N LYS A 54 15.17 10.05 -1.31
CA LYS A 54 15.26 10.31 0.14
C LYS A 54 14.69 9.17 0.99
N TYR A 55 14.10 8.16 0.37
CA TYR A 55 13.59 6.99 1.09
C TYR A 55 14.70 5.94 1.27
N GLN A 56 14.57 5.11 2.32
CA GLN A 56 15.55 4.06 2.62
C GLN A 56 15.59 2.95 1.54
N HIS A 57 14.45 2.61 0.95
CA HIS A 57 14.39 1.74 -0.22
C HIS A 57 14.57 2.59 -1.48
N LYS A 58 15.54 2.22 -2.30
CA LYS A 58 15.90 2.93 -3.54
C LYS A 58 15.75 1.97 -4.71
N PRO A 59 14.58 1.93 -5.36
CA PRO A 59 14.38 1.11 -6.54
C PRO A 59 15.33 1.51 -7.67
N GLU A 60 15.71 0.57 -8.52
CA GLU A 60 16.42 0.86 -9.76
C GLU A 60 15.51 1.60 -10.75
N LEU A 61 16.06 2.62 -11.40
CA LEU A 61 15.35 3.40 -12.43
C LEU A 61 15.35 2.66 -13.78
N PRO A 62 14.26 2.72 -14.56
CA PRO A 62 12.97 3.31 -14.19
C PRO A 62 12.13 2.35 -13.32
N PHE A 63 11.29 2.88 -12.43
CA PHE A 63 10.36 2.07 -11.64
C PHE A 63 8.94 2.64 -11.62
N VAL A 64 7.95 1.76 -11.46
CA VAL A 64 6.55 2.15 -11.26
C VAL A 64 6.32 2.48 -9.79
N LEU A 65 5.71 3.62 -9.50
CA LEU A 65 5.39 4.07 -8.15
C LEU A 65 4.26 3.25 -7.50
N GLY A 66 4.08 3.46 -6.20
CA GLY A 66 2.96 2.94 -5.41
C GLY A 66 3.30 1.69 -4.59
N MET A 67 3.00 1.76 -3.29
CA MET A 67 3.35 0.72 -2.32
C MET A 67 2.22 -0.25 -2.02
N GLU A 68 0.98 0.16 -2.21
CA GLU A 68 -0.21 -0.63 -1.86
C GLU A 68 -1.40 -0.30 -2.76
N GLY A 69 -2.31 -1.25 -2.85
CA GLY A 69 -3.52 -1.09 -3.64
C GLY A 69 -4.55 -2.18 -3.38
N SER A 70 -5.60 -2.11 -4.16
CA SER A 70 -6.67 -3.10 -4.21
C SER A 70 -7.11 -3.33 -5.65
N GLY A 71 -7.64 -4.50 -5.92
CA GLY A 71 -8.06 -4.86 -7.27
C GLY A 71 -8.69 -6.23 -7.36
N VAL A 72 -8.73 -6.76 -8.57
CA VAL A 72 -9.29 -8.07 -8.88
C VAL A 72 -8.24 -8.94 -9.53
N ILE A 73 -8.07 -10.16 -9.04
CA ILE A 73 -7.15 -11.13 -9.64
C ILE A 73 -7.63 -11.49 -11.03
N GLN A 74 -6.75 -11.32 -12.02
CA GLN A 74 -6.99 -11.67 -13.42
C GLN A 74 -6.45 -13.06 -13.77
N LYS A 75 -5.29 -13.42 -13.20
CA LYS A 75 -4.61 -14.70 -13.41
C LYS A 75 -3.83 -15.08 -12.18
N THR A 76 -3.61 -16.37 -12.00
CA THR A 76 -2.76 -16.94 -10.95
C THR A 76 -1.65 -17.78 -11.55
N GLY A 77 -0.48 -17.76 -10.91
CA GLY A 77 0.60 -18.70 -11.20
C GLY A 77 0.25 -20.11 -10.74
N ASN A 78 0.97 -21.08 -11.23
CA ASN A 78 0.65 -22.51 -11.12
C ASN A 78 0.82 -23.13 -9.72
N ILE A 79 1.41 -22.42 -8.75
CA ILE A 79 1.55 -22.90 -7.37
C ILE A 79 0.78 -22.05 -6.35
N VAL A 80 0.01 -21.05 -6.81
CA VAL A 80 -0.93 -20.29 -5.96
C VAL A 80 -2.02 -21.23 -5.44
N LYS A 81 -2.34 -21.17 -4.14
CA LYS A 81 -3.25 -22.11 -3.49
C LYS A 81 -4.52 -21.47 -2.93
N ASP A 82 -4.38 -20.32 -2.30
CA ASP A 82 -5.44 -19.72 -1.49
C ASP A 82 -6.20 -18.60 -2.21
N LEU A 83 -5.75 -18.24 -3.41
CA LEU A 83 -6.32 -17.17 -4.24
C LEU A 83 -6.67 -17.69 -5.62
N LYS A 84 -7.70 -17.12 -6.26
CA LYS A 84 -8.17 -17.47 -7.59
C LYS A 84 -8.57 -16.27 -8.42
N GLU A 85 -8.71 -16.48 -9.71
CA GLU A 85 -9.25 -15.47 -10.64
C GLU A 85 -10.64 -15.00 -10.19
N GLY A 86 -10.85 -13.68 -10.28
CA GLY A 86 -12.06 -13.00 -9.84
C GLY A 86 -12.08 -12.61 -8.37
N ASP A 87 -11.13 -13.05 -7.54
CA ASP A 87 -11.06 -12.62 -6.15
C ASP A 87 -10.77 -11.13 -6.05
N GLU A 88 -11.54 -10.43 -5.23
CA GLU A 88 -11.28 -9.06 -4.84
C GLU A 88 -10.25 -9.04 -3.71
N VAL A 89 -9.16 -8.29 -3.93
CA VAL A 89 -8.00 -8.34 -3.05
C VAL A 89 -7.46 -6.96 -2.69
N THR A 90 -6.74 -6.89 -1.58
CA THR A 90 -5.81 -5.82 -1.23
C THR A 90 -4.39 -6.38 -1.25
N PHE A 91 -3.42 -5.55 -1.59
CA PHE A 91 -2.03 -5.99 -1.75
C PHE A 91 -1.04 -4.91 -1.32
N GLY A 92 0.13 -5.38 -0.86
CA GLY A 92 1.32 -4.56 -0.69
C GLY A 92 2.41 -5.01 -1.67
N SER A 93 3.08 -4.05 -2.31
CA SER A 93 4.02 -4.29 -3.41
C SER A 93 5.49 -4.07 -3.04
N TRP A 94 5.84 -4.15 -1.76
CA TRP A 94 7.22 -3.97 -1.28
C TRP A 94 7.91 -2.69 -1.76
N GLY A 95 7.10 -1.66 -2.04
CA GLY A 95 7.59 -0.31 -2.32
C GLY A 95 7.30 0.21 -3.73
N THR A 96 6.99 -0.63 -4.71
CA THR A 96 6.76 -0.17 -6.08
C THR A 96 5.68 -0.96 -6.81
N GLY A 97 5.06 -0.35 -7.84
CA GLY A 97 4.22 -1.03 -8.81
C GLY A 97 2.71 -0.80 -8.68
N ALA A 98 2.21 -0.30 -7.54
CA ALA A 98 0.76 -0.20 -7.34
C ALA A 98 0.07 0.90 -8.18
N PHE A 99 0.83 1.91 -8.65
CA PHE A 99 0.29 2.95 -9.52
C PHE A 99 0.36 2.51 -11.00
N SER A 100 -0.26 1.36 -11.27
CA SER A 100 -0.41 0.78 -12.61
C SER A 100 -1.78 0.16 -12.77
N GLU A 101 -2.22 -0.07 -14.01
CA GLU A 101 -3.47 -0.79 -14.26
C GLU A 101 -3.35 -2.29 -13.97
N PHE A 102 -2.13 -2.85 -14.13
CA PHE A 102 -1.84 -4.25 -13.84
C PHE A 102 -0.54 -4.38 -13.03
N ILE A 103 -0.58 -5.24 -12.02
CA ILE A 103 0.59 -5.54 -11.20
C ILE A 103 0.70 -7.05 -10.95
N LYS A 104 1.93 -7.58 -10.95
CA LYS A 104 2.24 -8.92 -10.42
C LYS A 104 2.69 -8.80 -8.97
N VAL A 105 2.11 -9.61 -8.12
CA VAL A 105 2.45 -9.63 -6.68
C VAL A 105 2.56 -11.08 -6.22
N PRO A 106 3.57 -11.45 -5.43
CA PRO A 106 3.60 -12.76 -4.78
C PRO A 106 2.40 -12.95 -3.85
N GLU A 107 1.83 -14.16 -3.82
CA GLU A 107 0.63 -14.50 -3.05
C GLU A 107 0.71 -14.05 -1.59
N GLN A 108 1.90 -14.10 -0.97
CA GLN A 108 2.12 -13.68 0.42
C GLN A 108 1.81 -12.19 0.66
N GLY A 109 1.97 -11.35 -0.36
CA GLY A 109 1.68 -9.90 -0.32
C GLY A 109 0.20 -9.58 -0.54
N VAL A 110 -0.64 -10.58 -0.79
CA VAL A 110 -2.04 -10.40 -1.18
C VAL A 110 -2.98 -10.97 -0.13
N LYS A 111 -4.10 -10.26 0.12
CA LYS A 111 -5.16 -10.71 1.03
C LYS A 111 -6.52 -10.46 0.38
N LEU A 112 -7.47 -11.33 0.66
CA LEU A 112 -8.86 -11.10 0.26
C LEU A 112 -9.34 -9.75 0.84
N LYS A 113 -9.94 -8.93 0.01
CA LYS A 113 -10.53 -7.65 0.41
C LYS A 113 -11.70 -7.92 1.37
N PRO A 114 -11.74 -7.26 2.55
CA PRO A 114 -12.92 -7.32 3.41
C PRO A 114 -14.17 -6.89 2.64
N LYS A 115 -15.24 -7.66 2.74
CA LYS A 115 -16.50 -7.39 2.02
C LYS A 115 -17.14 -6.04 2.42
N SER A 116 -16.85 -5.56 3.63
CA SER A 116 -17.36 -4.29 4.16
C SER A 116 -16.62 -3.05 3.62
N LEU A 117 -15.49 -3.22 2.94
CA LEU A 117 -14.71 -2.11 2.38
C LEU A 117 -14.89 -2.06 0.86
N ASP A 118 -14.99 -0.86 0.32
CA ASP A 118 -14.82 -0.63 -1.11
C ASP A 118 -13.33 -0.72 -1.51
N PHE A 119 -13.03 -0.63 -2.81
CA PHE A 119 -11.64 -0.71 -3.28
C PHE A 119 -10.77 0.45 -2.78
N ALA A 120 -11.30 1.67 -2.69
CA ALA A 120 -10.53 2.82 -2.22
C ALA A 120 -10.17 2.69 -0.73
N GLN A 121 -11.12 2.28 0.09
CA GLN A 121 -10.90 2.00 1.51
C GLN A 121 -9.89 0.85 1.71
N ALA A 122 -10.04 -0.23 0.95
CA ALA A 122 -9.16 -1.39 1.03
C ALA A 122 -7.72 -1.07 0.55
N ALA A 123 -7.56 -0.20 -0.44
CA ALA A 123 -6.26 0.22 -0.94
C ALA A 123 -5.45 1.03 0.08
N SER A 124 -6.11 1.79 0.95
CA SER A 124 -5.46 2.69 1.92
C SER A 124 -5.25 2.08 3.31
N PHE A 125 -5.50 0.79 3.44
CA PHE A 125 -5.55 0.16 4.76
C PHE A 125 -4.18 -0.35 5.23
N GLN A 126 -3.40 -1.00 4.38
CA GLN A 126 -2.24 -1.77 4.83
C GLN A 126 -1.14 -0.87 5.40
N THR A 127 -0.64 0.08 4.65
CA THR A 127 0.52 0.90 5.06
C THR A 127 0.22 1.68 6.32
N ALA A 128 -0.88 2.40 6.38
CA ALA A 128 -1.22 3.25 7.53
C ALA A 128 -1.52 2.44 8.80
N TYR A 129 -2.39 1.42 8.70
CA TYR A 129 -2.81 0.66 9.87
C TYR A 129 -1.76 -0.34 10.34
N LEU A 130 -0.97 -0.97 9.45
CA LEU A 130 0.15 -1.80 9.88
C LEU A 130 1.23 -0.98 10.57
N THR A 131 1.51 0.22 10.08
CA THR A 131 2.46 1.15 10.73
C THR A 131 1.97 1.51 12.13
N ALA A 132 0.70 1.89 12.27
CA ALA A 132 0.09 2.18 13.57
C ALA A 132 0.10 0.95 14.49
N TYR A 133 -0.27 -0.22 13.99
CA TYR A 133 -0.28 -1.47 14.75
C TYR A 133 1.12 -1.85 15.24
N VAL A 134 2.10 -1.83 14.37
CA VAL A 134 3.49 -2.14 14.75
C VAL A 134 3.99 -1.17 15.81
N SER A 135 3.71 0.13 15.63
CA SER A 135 4.16 1.16 16.58
C SER A 135 3.49 1.03 17.95
N LEU A 136 2.17 0.94 17.99
CA LEU A 136 1.42 0.96 19.25
C LEU A 136 1.43 -0.43 19.94
N VAL A 137 1.19 -1.50 19.18
CA VAL A 137 0.99 -2.84 19.77
C VAL A 137 2.29 -3.62 19.87
N ARG A 138 3.04 -3.72 18.75
CA ARG A 138 4.23 -4.59 18.71
C ARG A 138 5.46 -3.97 19.34
N ARG A 139 5.60 -2.66 19.33
CA ARG A 139 6.75 -1.92 19.86
C ARG A 139 6.41 -1.09 21.09
N GLY A 140 5.24 -0.43 21.09
CA GLY A 140 4.78 0.39 22.21
C GLY A 140 4.12 -0.40 23.32
N TYR A 141 3.72 -1.66 23.08
CA TYR A 141 3.02 -2.51 24.06
C TYR A 141 1.82 -1.82 24.70
N LEU A 142 1.08 -1.04 23.92
CA LEU A 142 -0.06 -0.27 24.41
C LEU A 142 -1.12 -1.20 25.00
N ASN A 143 -1.47 -0.94 26.26
CA ASN A 143 -2.45 -1.70 27.01
C ASN A 143 -3.74 -0.90 27.22
N LYS A 144 -4.84 -1.62 27.47
CA LYS A 144 -6.14 -1.06 27.85
C LYS A 144 -5.99 -0.10 29.04
N GLY A 145 -6.62 1.08 28.93
CA GLY A 145 -6.63 2.09 29.99
C GLY A 145 -5.42 3.05 29.98
N GLU A 146 -4.38 2.74 29.23
CA GLU A 146 -3.25 3.66 29.07
C GLU A 146 -3.61 4.89 28.25
N SER A 147 -2.82 5.95 28.37
CA SER A 147 -2.96 7.17 27.57
C SER A 147 -1.92 7.21 26.47
N VAL A 148 -2.33 7.52 25.25
CA VAL A 148 -1.46 7.68 24.10
C VAL A 148 -1.60 9.09 23.52
N LEU A 149 -0.48 9.75 23.28
CA LEU A 149 -0.40 11.02 22.57
C LEU A 149 -0.06 10.74 21.10
N VAL A 150 -0.92 11.20 20.19
CA VAL A 150 -0.73 11.06 18.75
C VAL A 150 -0.50 12.45 18.14
N HIS A 151 0.73 12.71 17.72
CA HIS A 151 1.08 13.90 16.95
C HIS A 151 0.79 13.67 15.45
N GLY A 152 0.30 14.71 14.75
CA GLY A 152 -0.09 14.60 13.36
C GLY A 152 -1.30 13.67 13.16
N ALA A 153 -2.24 13.71 14.08
CA ALA A 153 -3.41 12.83 14.13
C ALA A 153 -4.36 12.97 12.91
N THR A 154 -4.22 14.04 12.14
CA THR A 154 -4.99 14.29 10.91
C THR A 154 -4.39 13.62 9.67
N GLY A 155 -3.15 13.14 9.73
CA GLY A 155 -2.50 12.38 8.65
C GLY A 155 -2.93 10.89 8.64
N GLY A 156 -2.61 10.17 7.56
CA GLY A 156 -3.02 8.77 7.38
C GLY A 156 -2.63 7.85 8.53
N VAL A 157 -1.34 7.79 8.89
CA VAL A 157 -0.86 6.97 10.02
C VAL A 157 -1.40 7.49 11.36
N GLY A 158 -1.47 8.81 11.54
CA GLY A 158 -2.01 9.41 12.78
C GLY A 158 -3.47 9.05 13.00
N MET A 159 -4.30 9.14 11.98
CA MET A 159 -5.72 8.75 12.04
C MET A 159 -5.87 7.25 12.32
N ALA A 160 -5.10 6.40 11.67
CA ALA A 160 -5.07 4.97 11.93
C ALA A 160 -4.66 4.67 13.39
N ALA A 161 -3.66 5.38 13.92
CA ALA A 161 -3.22 5.25 15.30
C ALA A 161 -4.32 5.65 16.30
N VAL A 162 -5.03 6.77 16.04
CA VAL A 162 -6.17 7.21 16.87
C VAL A 162 -7.28 6.14 16.89
N GLN A 163 -7.66 5.62 15.72
CA GLN A 163 -8.71 4.60 15.62
C GLN A 163 -8.31 3.31 16.31
N LEU A 164 -7.08 2.85 16.09
CA LEU A 164 -6.56 1.62 16.71
C LEU A 164 -6.46 1.76 18.22
N ALA A 165 -5.92 2.86 18.75
CA ALA A 165 -5.80 3.09 20.18
C ALA A 165 -7.18 3.15 20.87
N LYS A 166 -8.17 3.79 20.21
CA LYS A 166 -9.57 3.77 20.69
C LYS A 166 -10.16 2.36 20.71
N HIS A 167 -9.89 1.56 19.67
CA HIS A 167 -10.34 0.17 19.61
C HIS A 167 -9.71 -0.70 20.72
N LEU A 168 -8.50 -0.34 21.17
CA LEU A 168 -7.80 -1.00 22.27
C LEU A 168 -8.20 -0.43 23.65
N ASP A 169 -9.28 0.33 23.75
CA ASP A 169 -9.76 0.95 24.98
C ASP A 169 -8.75 1.86 25.68
N SER A 170 -7.87 2.51 24.92
CA SER A 170 -6.90 3.48 25.43
C SER A 170 -7.44 4.91 25.37
N LYS A 171 -6.95 5.77 26.26
CA LYS A 171 -7.25 7.21 26.23
C LYS A 171 -6.38 7.88 25.18
N VAL A 172 -6.99 8.53 24.19
CA VAL A 172 -6.26 9.20 23.10
C VAL A 172 -6.24 10.71 23.28
N ILE A 173 -5.06 11.28 23.20
CA ILE A 173 -4.82 12.72 23.07
C ILE A 173 -4.27 12.94 21.67
N ALA A 174 -5.03 13.65 20.84
CA ALA A 174 -4.69 13.87 19.43
C ALA A 174 -4.29 15.33 19.21
N THR A 175 -3.18 15.57 18.49
CA THR A 175 -2.77 16.90 18.06
C THR A 175 -2.59 16.92 16.55
N GLY A 176 -2.89 18.05 15.93
CA GLY A 176 -2.73 18.28 14.50
C GLY A 176 -2.63 19.77 14.22
N THR A 177 -2.25 20.10 13.01
CA THR A 177 -2.34 21.47 12.49
C THR A 177 -3.74 21.70 11.93
N SER A 178 -4.28 22.90 12.19
CA SER A 178 -5.54 23.39 11.58
C SER A 178 -5.30 23.83 10.14
#